data_a3fbd59f16bfa447e1db9aeebdcf9222
#
_entry.id   a3fbd59f16bfa447e1db9aeebdcf9222
#
_cell.length_a   1.000
_cell.length_b   1.000
_cell.length_c   1.000
_cell.angle_alpha   90.00
_cell.angle_beta   90.00
_cell.angle_gamma   90.00
#
_symmetry.space_group_name_H-M   'P 1'
#
loop_
_entity.id
_entity.type
_entity.pdbx_description
1 polymer ?
#
loop_
_entity_poly.entity_id
_entity_poly.type
_entity_poly.pdbx_seq_one_letter_code
_entity_poly.pdbx_strand_id
1 'polypeptide(L)'
;SAKNYKFWFATGSQDLYGEECLRKVAEHSRIIVDRLNASGVLPYEVVWKPTLITNEVIRRTFNEANADEECAGVITWMHTFSPAKSWILGLQEYRKPLLHLHTQFNQEIPYDTIDMDFMNENQAAHGDREYGHIVTRMGIERKVIVGYWEDRQVQERIASWMRTAIGIMESSHIRVMRVADNMRNVAVT
;
A
#
# COMPACT_ATOMS: atom_id res chain seq x y z
N SER A 1 -19.37 -12.41 -13.58
CA SER A 1 -18.51 -11.46 -14.28
C SER A 1 -17.25 -11.24 -13.44
N ALA A 2 -16.09 -11.28 -14.06
CA ALA A 2 -14.85 -11.00 -13.36
C ALA A 2 -14.94 -9.57 -12.81
N LYS A 3 -14.69 -9.39 -11.51
CA LYS A 3 -14.62 -8.07 -10.89
C LYS A 3 -13.42 -7.30 -11.45
N ASN A 4 -13.58 -6.00 -11.69
CA ASN A 4 -12.51 -5.13 -12.16
C ASN A 4 -11.70 -4.63 -10.96
N TYR A 5 -10.85 -5.50 -10.41
CA TYR A 5 -10.07 -5.18 -9.22
C TYR A 5 -9.02 -4.09 -9.48
N LYS A 6 -8.85 -3.22 -8.49
CA LYS A 6 -7.88 -2.13 -8.44
C LYS A 6 -7.16 -2.13 -7.11
N PHE A 7 -6.01 -1.49 -7.08
CA PHE A 7 -5.20 -1.31 -5.87
C PHE A 7 -5.01 0.16 -5.59
N TRP A 8 -5.21 0.58 -4.36
CA TRP A 8 -5.08 1.97 -3.97
C TRP A 8 -3.65 2.28 -3.54
N PHE A 9 -3.14 3.41 -3.98
CA PHE A 9 -1.82 3.92 -3.59
C PHE A 9 -2.01 5.05 -2.58
N ALA A 10 -1.59 4.82 -1.34
CA ALA A 10 -1.79 5.69 -0.19
C ALA A 10 -0.43 6.22 0.30
N THR A 11 -0.21 7.51 0.12
CA THR A 11 1.04 8.17 0.50
C THR A 11 0.87 8.96 1.79
N GLY A 12 1.71 8.68 2.79
CA GLY A 12 1.71 9.41 4.06
C GLY A 12 2.59 10.65 4.02
N SER A 13 2.14 11.70 4.71
CA SER A 13 2.90 12.91 5.00
C SER A 13 2.30 13.61 6.23
N GLN A 14 2.74 14.83 6.52
CA GLN A 14 2.20 15.65 7.61
C GLN A 14 2.22 17.14 7.26
N ASP A 15 1.34 17.91 7.90
CA ASP A 15 1.18 19.36 7.67
C ASP A 15 2.41 20.18 8.04
N LEU A 16 3.26 19.67 8.94
CA LEU A 16 4.44 20.37 9.45
C LEU A 16 5.39 20.84 8.34
N TYR A 17 5.40 20.15 7.20
CA TYR A 17 6.30 20.47 6.08
C TYR A 17 5.81 21.60 5.18
N GLY A 18 4.58 22.10 5.36
CA GLY A 18 3.98 23.18 4.57
C GLY A 18 3.40 22.76 3.22
N GLU A 19 2.67 23.68 2.60
CA GLU A 19 1.88 23.40 1.38
C GLU A 19 2.75 23.01 0.18
N GLU A 20 3.91 23.64 0.02
CA GLU A 20 4.80 23.34 -1.11
C GLU A 20 5.35 21.92 -1.05
N CYS A 21 5.78 21.47 0.13
CA CYS A 21 6.23 20.10 0.32
C CYS A 21 5.10 19.11 0.07
N LEU A 22 3.90 19.38 0.59
CA LEU A 22 2.72 18.51 0.36
C LEU A 22 2.36 18.43 -1.12
N ARG A 23 2.48 19.54 -1.87
CA ARG A 23 2.26 19.56 -3.31
C ARG A 23 3.27 18.66 -4.03
N LYS A 24 4.56 18.74 -3.68
CA LYS A 24 5.60 17.88 -4.25
C LYS A 24 5.38 16.41 -3.91
N VAL A 25 5.00 16.09 -2.70
CA VAL A 25 4.65 14.72 -2.28
C VAL A 25 3.51 14.17 -3.14
N ALA A 26 2.44 14.95 -3.32
CA ALA A 26 1.32 14.56 -4.16
C ALA A 26 1.74 14.36 -5.63
N GLU A 27 2.56 15.26 -6.18
CA GLU A 27 3.09 15.17 -7.54
C GLU A 27 3.94 13.90 -7.72
N HIS A 28 4.88 13.66 -6.83
CA HIS A 28 5.75 12.48 -6.88
C HIS A 28 4.96 11.18 -6.78
N SER A 29 3.97 11.12 -5.90
CA SER A 29 3.10 9.94 -5.76
C SER A 29 2.26 9.69 -7.01
N ARG A 30 1.78 10.73 -7.69
CA ARG A 30 1.09 10.61 -8.98
C ARG A 30 2.01 10.08 -10.07
N ILE A 31 3.24 10.61 -10.15
CA ILE A 31 4.24 10.13 -11.11
C ILE A 31 4.51 8.63 -10.92
N ILE A 32 4.69 8.19 -9.67
CA ILE A 32 4.87 6.77 -9.38
C ILE A 32 3.68 5.95 -9.89
N VAL A 33 2.47 6.35 -9.54
CA VAL A 33 1.25 5.64 -9.96
C VAL A 33 1.12 5.59 -11.46
N ASP A 34 1.28 6.72 -12.14
CA ASP A 34 1.16 6.81 -13.60
C ASP A 34 2.19 5.91 -14.31
N ARG A 35 3.43 5.94 -13.85
CA ARG A 35 4.49 5.12 -14.45
C ARG A 35 4.36 3.64 -14.12
N LEU A 36 3.93 3.29 -12.92
CA LEU A 36 3.62 1.90 -12.57
C LEU A 36 2.51 1.35 -13.49
N ASN A 37 1.44 2.12 -13.70
CA ASN A 37 0.36 1.72 -14.61
C ASN A 37 0.84 1.62 -16.07
N ALA A 38 1.73 2.50 -16.50
CA ALA A 38 2.29 2.51 -17.85
C ALA A 38 3.38 1.44 -18.10
N SER A 39 3.88 0.81 -17.04
CA SER A 39 5.00 -0.15 -17.12
C SER A 39 4.71 -1.40 -17.96
N GLY A 40 3.46 -1.77 -18.09
CA GLY A 40 3.04 -3.03 -18.73
C GLY A 40 3.36 -4.28 -17.88
N VAL A 41 3.86 -4.12 -16.65
CA VAL A 41 4.23 -5.22 -15.75
C VAL A 41 3.10 -5.58 -14.79
N LEU A 42 2.37 -4.58 -14.29
CA LEU A 42 1.31 -4.78 -13.32
C LEU A 42 0.03 -5.30 -14.00
N PRO A 43 -0.55 -6.39 -13.47
CA PRO A 43 -1.77 -6.98 -14.04
C PRO A 43 -3.05 -6.23 -13.69
N TYR A 44 -3.00 -5.30 -12.74
CA TYR A 44 -4.14 -4.52 -12.27
C TYR A 44 -3.79 -3.05 -12.14
N GLU A 45 -4.80 -2.19 -12.27
CA GLU A 45 -4.66 -0.74 -12.13
C GLU A 45 -4.33 -0.36 -10.69
N VAL A 46 -3.41 0.57 -10.55
CA VAL A 46 -3.12 1.30 -9.31
C VAL A 46 -3.84 2.63 -9.36
N VAL A 47 -4.62 2.93 -8.33
CA VAL A 47 -5.39 4.17 -8.19
C VAL A 47 -4.71 5.09 -7.20
N TRP A 48 -4.35 6.29 -7.64
CA TRP A 48 -3.81 7.31 -6.76
C TRP A 48 -4.87 7.83 -5.78
N LYS A 49 -4.49 7.93 -4.51
CA LYS A 49 -5.31 8.58 -3.48
C LYS A 49 -4.64 9.85 -2.99
N PRO A 50 -5.42 10.89 -2.64
CA PRO A 50 -4.87 12.11 -2.05
C PRO A 50 -4.00 11.80 -0.83
N THR A 51 -2.94 12.60 -0.64
CA THR A 51 -1.97 12.41 0.45
C THR A 51 -2.66 12.33 1.81
N LEU A 52 -2.31 11.30 2.58
CA LEU A 52 -2.88 11.03 3.89
C LEU A 52 -2.08 11.79 4.96
N ILE A 53 -2.67 12.85 5.50
CA ILE A 53 -1.99 13.79 6.39
C ILE A 53 -2.45 13.62 7.84
N THR A 54 -3.75 13.45 8.07
CA THR A 54 -4.36 13.35 9.39
C THR A 54 -4.86 11.94 9.68
N ASN A 55 -5.02 11.61 10.97
CA ASN A 55 -5.60 10.32 11.38
C ASN A 55 -7.03 10.13 10.86
N GLU A 56 -7.84 11.18 10.75
CA GLU A 56 -9.20 11.12 10.20
C GLU A 56 -9.18 10.77 8.71
N VAL A 57 -8.31 11.40 7.93
CA VAL A 57 -8.16 11.12 6.49
C VAL A 57 -7.65 9.71 6.26
N ILE A 58 -6.66 9.26 7.05
CA ILE A 58 -6.12 7.89 6.99
C ILE A 58 -7.22 6.88 7.30
N ARG A 59 -7.92 7.06 8.41
CA ARG A 59 -9.01 6.16 8.83
C ARG A 59 -10.11 6.08 7.77
N ARG A 60 -10.55 7.23 7.27
CA ARG A 60 -11.57 7.29 6.22
C ARG A 60 -11.13 6.55 4.95
N THR A 61 -9.90 6.75 4.50
CA THR A 61 -9.37 6.09 3.30
C THR A 61 -9.36 4.56 3.46
N PHE A 62 -8.93 4.04 4.59
CA PHE A 62 -8.95 2.59 4.85
C PHE A 62 -10.38 2.04 4.99
N ASN A 63 -11.30 2.79 5.58
CA ASN A 63 -12.70 2.38 5.67
C ASN A 63 -13.38 2.38 4.28
N GLU A 64 -13.10 3.36 3.46
CA GLU A 64 -13.55 3.39 2.06
C GLU A 64 -12.97 2.21 1.26
N ALA A 65 -11.67 1.88 1.46
CA ALA A 65 -11.05 0.73 0.84
C ALA A 65 -11.71 -0.59 1.25
N ASN A 66 -12.09 -0.73 2.52
CA ASN A 66 -12.84 -1.89 3.00
C ASN A 66 -14.21 -2.02 2.32
N ALA A 67 -14.91 -0.90 2.12
CA ALA A 67 -16.25 -0.86 1.55
C ALA A 67 -16.28 -1.01 0.03
N ASP A 68 -15.22 -0.62 -0.65
CA ASP A 68 -15.14 -0.70 -2.12
C ASP A 68 -14.85 -2.12 -2.58
N GLU A 69 -15.85 -2.76 -3.20
CA GLU A 69 -15.73 -4.13 -3.70
C GLU A 69 -14.68 -4.30 -4.81
N GLU A 70 -14.32 -3.25 -5.52
CA GLU A 70 -13.26 -3.28 -6.53
C GLU A 70 -11.87 -3.08 -5.92
N CYS A 71 -11.74 -2.50 -4.73
CA CYS A 71 -10.46 -2.37 -4.06
C CYS A 71 -9.98 -3.72 -3.52
N ALA A 72 -8.93 -4.27 -4.10
CA ALA A 72 -8.35 -5.55 -3.71
C ALA A 72 -7.22 -5.43 -2.69
N GLY A 73 -6.70 -4.24 -2.48
CA GLY A 73 -5.63 -3.98 -1.52
C GLY A 73 -5.14 -2.55 -1.55
N VAL A 74 -4.33 -2.21 -0.57
CA VAL A 74 -3.72 -0.89 -0.43
C VAL A 74 -2.20 -1.01 -0.43
N ILE A 75 -1.55 -0.17 -1.21
CA ILE A 75 -0.10 0.02 -1.23
C ILE A 75 0.19 1.31 -0.46
N THR A 76 0.97 1.23 0.61
CA THR A 76 1.40 2.39 1.38
C THR A 76 2.82 2.80 1.04
N TRP A 77 3.06 4.10 1.00
CA TRP A 77 4.37 4.70 0.78
C TRP A 77 4.57 5.92 1.69
N MET A 78 5.73 6.00 2.32
CA MET A 78 6.16 7.14 3.13
C MET A 78 7.24 7.90 2.36
N HIS A 79 6.85 8.98 1.67
CA HIS A 79 7.83 9.83 0.97
C HIS A 79 8.54 10.74 1.95
N THR A 80 7.75 11.38 2.81
CA THR A 80 8.21 12.15 3.97
C THR A 80 7.85 11.41 5.25
N PHE A 81 8.30 11.91 6.40
CA PHE A 81 7.87 11.38 7.67
C PHE A 81 6.37 11.60 7.87
N SER A 82 5.67 10.53 8.20
CA SER A 82 4.27 10.56 8.62
C SER A 82 4.17 9.91 9.99
N PRO A 83 3.63 10.59 11.02
CA PRO A 83 3.59 10.03 12.36
C PRO A 83 2.84 8.70 12.39
N ALA A 84 3.52 7.62 12.79
CA ALA A 84 2.96 6.27 12.75
C ALA A 84 1.71 6.11 13.61
N LYS A 85 1.60 6.86 14.72
CA LYS A 85 0.40 6.85 15.56
C LYS A 85 -0.87 7.29 14.82
N SER A 86 -0.74 8.14 13.80
CA SER A 86 -1.89 8.57 12.98
C SER A 86 -2.50 7.43 12.15
N TRP A 87 -1.76 6.35 11.94
CA TRP A 87 -2.18 5.20 11.14
C TRP A 87 -2.90 4.11 11.94
N ILE A 88 -2.82 4.14 13.28
CA ILE A 88 -3.27 3.04 14.15
C ILE A 88 -4.74 2.72 13.92
N LEU A 89 -5.63 3.70 13.98
CA LEU A 89 -7.08 3.47 13.85
C LEU A 89 -7.46 2.92 12.48
N GLY A 90 -6.91 3.52 11.41
CA GLY A 90 -7.16 3.06 10.05
C GLY A 90 -6.68 1.63 9.83
N LEU A 91 -5.46 1.31 10.29
CA LEU A 91 -4.87 -0.02 10.16
C LEU A 91 -5.62 -1.07 10.98
N GLN A 92 -6.12 -0.74 12.18
CA GLN A 92 -6.91 -1.65 13.00
C GLN A 92 -8.21 -2.07 12.33
N GLU A 93 -8.83 -1.17 11.60
CA GLU A 93 -10.12 -1.41 10.92
C GLU A 93 -9.95 -2.00 9.52
N TYR A 94 -8.75 -1.91 8.94
CA TYR A 94 -8.47 -2.40 7.59
C TYR A 94 -8.39 -3.92 7.54
N ARG A 95 -9.07 -4.54 6.55
CA ARG A 95 -9.27 -6.00 6.46
C ARG A 95 -8.83 -6.62 5.14
N LYS A 96 -8.22 -5.85 4.26
CA LYS A 96 -7.77 -6.30 2.94
C LYS A 96 -6.25 -6.42 2.88
N PRO A 97 -5.69 -7.04 1.82
CA PRO A 97 -4.24 -7.11 1.65
C PRO A 97 -3.55 -5.76 1.71
N LEU A 98 -2.42 -5.71 2.42
CA LEU A 98 -1.59 -4.53 2.62
C LEU A 98 -0.19 -4.77 2.10
N LEU A 99 0.30 -3.86 1.26
CA LEU A 99 1.68 -3.78 0.81
C LEU A 99 2.30 -2.48 1.29
N HIS A 100 3.46 -2.54 1.93
CA HIS A 100 4.28 -1.36 2.16
C HIS A 100 5.43 -1.33 1.15
N LEU A 101 5.46 -0.30 0.31
CA LEU A 101 6.52 -0.06 -0.66
C LEU A 101 7.59 0.82 0.00
N HIS A 102 8.71 0.21 0.34
CA HIS A 102 9.87 0.90 0.89
C HIS A 102 10.78 1.35 -0.26
N THR A 103 10.54 2.55 -0.74
CA THR A 103 11.24 3.11 -1.90
C THR A 103 11.49 4.60 -1.73
N GLN A 104 12.41 5.14 -2.52
CA GLN A 104 12.62 6.58 -2.65
C GLN A 104 12.21 7.01 -4.06
N PHE A 105 11.74 8.26 -4.18
CA PHE A 105 11.32 8.80 -5.47
C PHE A 105 12.49 8.89 -6.45
N ASN A 106 13.66 9.36 -5.98
CA ASN A 106 14.87 9.47 -6.78
C ASN A 106 15.70 8.19 -6.70
N GLN A 107 16.27 7.77 -7.82
CA GLN A 107 17.13 6.59 -7.89
C GLN A 107 18.43 6.80 -7.11
N GLU A 108 19.00 8.00 -7.20
CA GLU A 108 20.24 8.38 -6.54
C GLU A 108 20.05 9.61 -5.66
N ILE A 109 20.84 9.70 -4.61
CA ILE A 109 20.85 10.88 -3.73
C ILE A 109 21.77 11.93 -4.38
N PRO A 110 21.28 13.16 -4.68
CA PRO A 110 22.09 14.20 -5.30
C PRO A 110 23.01 14.86 -4.27
N TYR A 111 24.13 14.20 -3.95
CA TYR A 111 25.06 14.63 -2.91
C TYR A 111 25.56 16.07 -3.07
N ASP A 112 25.65 16.56 -4.30
CA ASP A 112 26.19 17.90 -4.58
C ASP A 112 25.17 19.03 -4.33
N THR A 113 23.88 18.70 -4.20
CA THR A 113 22.77 19.67 -4.08
C THR A 113 21.85 19.41 -2.89
N ILE A 114 22.25 18.52 -1.98
CA ILE A 114 21.49 18.21 -0.77
C ILE A 114 21.47 19.42 0.15
N ASP A 115 20.26 19.87 0.50
CA ASP A 115 19.97 20.82 1.55
C ASP A 115 18.97 20.26 2.57
N MET A 116 18.64 21.04 3.58
CA MET A 116 17.70 20.61 4.61
C MET A 116 16.28 20.38 4.05
N ASP A 117 15.90 21.15 3.04
CA ASP A 117 14.58 21.00 2.40
C ASP A 117 14.51 19.68 1.63
N PHE A 118 15.56 19.35 0.87
CA PHE A 118 15.66 18.06 0.21
C PHE A 118 15.62 16.89 1.21
N MET A 119 16.31 17.00 2.35
CA MET A 119 16.30 15.98 3.39
C MET A 119 14.91 15.82 4.02
N ASN A 120 14.20 16.91 4.27
CA ASN A 120 12.83 16.88 4.81
C ASN A 120 11.85 16.26 3.82
N GLU A 121 12.00 16.53 2.53
CA GLU A 121 11.17 15.98 1.47
C GLU A 121 11.44 14.49 1.22
N ASN A 122 12.59 13.95 1.61
CA ASN A 122 13.04 12.58 1.31
C ASN A 122 13.35 11.76 2.57
N GLN A 123 12.45 11.74 3.53
CA GLN A 123 12.60 10.99 4.79
C GLN A 123 11.90 9.63 4.78
N ALA A 124 11.86 8.96 3.64
CA ALA A 124 11.21 7.66 3.50
C ALA A 124 11.74 6.63 4.52
N ALA A 125 13.04 6.52 4.68
CA ALA A 125 13.64 5.55 5.61
C ALA A 125 13.23 5.78 7.07
N HIS A 126 13.08 7.03 7.49
CA HIS A 126 12.61 7.37 8.85
C HIS A 126 11.12 7.01 9.02
N GLY A 127 10.28 7.44 8.09
CA GLY A 127 8.86 7.12 8.09
C GLY A 127 8.62 5.61 8.04
N ASP A 128 9.36 4.90 7.20
CA ASP A 128 9.27 3.45 7.05
C ASP A 128 9.62 2.69 8.34
N ARG A 129 10.61 3.16 9.09
CA ARG A 129 10.99 2.54 10.37
C ARG A 129 9.88 2.63 11.40
N GLU A 130 9.34 3.82 11.62
CA GLU A 130 8.30 4.03 12.61
C GLU A 130 7.00 3.34 12.21
N TYR A 131 6.61 3.45 10.94
CA TYR A 131 5.46 2.77 10.39
C TYR A 131 5.58 1.25 10.53
N GLY A 132 6.73 0.68 10.13
CA GLY A 132 6.99 -0.75 10.24
C GLY A 132 6.93 -1.25 11.68
N HIS A 133 7.45 -0.47 12.63
CA HIS A 133 7.40 -0.79 14.05
C HIS A 133 5.95 -0.87 14.56
N ILE A 134 5.13 0.12 14.26
CA ILE A 134 3.72 0.14 14.68
C ILE A 134 2.94 -1.02 14.06
N VAL A 135 3.08 -1.25 12.75
CA VAL A 135 2.37 -2.34 12.06
C VAL A 135 2.74 -3.70 12.64
N THR A 136 4.03 -3.90 12.96
CA THR A 136 4.50 -5.14 13.61
C THR A 136 3.93 -5.29 15.02
N ARG A 137 3.94 -4.23 15.83
CA ARG A 137 3.36 -4.27 17.19
C ARG A 137 1.87 -4.55 17.21
N MET A 138 1.14 -4.08 16.19
CA MET A 138 -0.29 -4.33 16.05
C MET A 138 -0.60 -5.72 15.51
N GLY A 139 0.40 -6.51 15.12
CA GLY A 139 0.22 -7.83 14.53
C GLY A 139 -0.46 -7.82 13.17
N ILE A 140 -0.35 -6.73 12.43
CA ILE A 140 -0.96 -6.59 11.09
C ILE A 140 -0.07 -7.25 10.05
N GLU A 141 -0.64 -8.20 9.31
CA GLU A 141 0.03 -8.81 8.16
C GLU A 141 0.19 -7.82 7.03
N ARG A 142 1.41 -7.73 6.53
CA ARG A 142 1.74 -6.96 5.35
C ARG A 142 2.85 -7.59 4.54
N LYS A 143 2.84 -7.33 3.25
CA LYS A 143 4.02 -7.53 2.41
C LYS A 143 4.86 -6.26 2.44
N VAL A 144 6.18 -6.39 2.55
CA VAL A 144 7.13 -5.29 2.37
C VAL A 144 7.94 -5.57 1.12
N ILE A 145 7.99 -4.59 0.21
CA ILE A 145 8.87 -4.61 -0.97
C ILE A 145 9.84 -3.45 -0.85
N VAL A 146 11.13 -3.76 -0.90
CA VAL A 146 12.21 -2.78 -0.81
C VAL A 146 12.89 -2.67 -2.16
N GLY A 147 13.15 -1.45 -2.62
CA GLY A 147 13.90 -1.15 -3.83
C GLY A 147 13.34 0.04 -4.59
N TYR A 148 14.04 0.42 -5.66
CA TYR A 148 13.60 1.54 -6.49
C TYR A 148 12.35 1.17 -7.31
N TRP A 149 11.34 1.99 -7.23
CA TRP A 149 10.01 1.68 -7.79
C TRP A 149 9.96 1.54 -9.32
N GLU A 150 10.91 2.13 -10.07
CA GLU A 150 11.03 1.90 -11.52
C GLU A 150 11.81 0.63 -11.88
N ASP A 151 12.50 -0.01 -10.94
CA ASP A 151 13.19 -1.26 -11.21
C ASP A 151 12.20 -2.36 -11.57
N ARG A 152 12.45 -3.04 -12.70
CA ARG A 152 11.58 -4.10 -13.19
C ARG A 152 11.37 -5.21 -12.15
N GLN A 153 12.40 -5.57 -11.43
CA GLN A 153 12.30 -6.60 -10.38
C GLN A 153 11.35 -6.18 -9.26
N VAL A 154 11.36 -4.90 -8.86
CA VAL A 154 10.43 -4.35 -7.87
C VAL A 154 8.99 -4.39 -8.42
N GLN A 155 8.80 -3.98 -9.66
CA GLN A 155 7.49 -4.01 -10.33
C GLN A 155 6.95 -5.45 -10.47
N GLU A 156 7.80 -6.42 -10.81
CA GLU A 156 7.41 -7.84 -10.88
C GLU A 156 7.02 -8.39 -9.50
N ARG A 157 7.66 -7.96 -8.43
CA ARG A 157 7.29 -8.32 -7.05
C ARG A 157 5.95 -7.71 -6.65
N ILE A 158 5.69 -6.46 -7.02
CA ILE A 158 4.37 -5.82 -6.83
C ILE A 158 3.30 -6.61 -7.60
N ALA A 159 3.56 -6.95 -8.85
CA ALA A 159 2.64 -7.75 -9.68
C ALA A 159 2.34 -9.11 -9.06
N SER A 160 3.34 -9.79 -8.52
CA SER A 160 3.17 -11.06 -7.80
C SER A 160 2.29 -10.90 -6.56
N TRP A 161 2.51 -9.86 -5.77
CA TRP A 161 1.67 -9.54 -4.62
C TRP A 161 0.22 -9.25 -5.03
N MET A 162 0.01 -8.50 -6.12
CA MET A 162 -1.32 -8.23 -6.63
C MET A 162 -2.09 -9.52 -6.94
N ARG A 163 -1.45 -10.49 -7.58
CA ARG A 163 -2.08 -11.78 -7.90
C ARG A 163 -2.43 -12.55 -6.62
N THR A 164 -1.57 -12.52 -5.62
CA THR A 164 -1.84 -13.13 -4.30
C THR A 164 -3.01 -12.45 -3.61
N ALA A 165 -3.06 -11.12 -3.64
CA ALA A 165 -4.15 -10.33 -3.07
C ALA A 165 -5.50 -10.67 -3.73
N ILE A 166 -5.54 -10.81 -5.05
CA ILE A 166 -6.74 -11.25 -5.76
C ILE A 166 -7.16 -12.65 -5.33
N GLY A 167 -6.20 -13.57 -5.19
CA GLY A 167 -6.48 -14.91 -4.67
C GLY A 167 -7.13 -14.89 -3.28
N ILE A 168 -6.66 -14.02 -2.39
CA ILE A 168 -7.24 -13.82 -1.06
C ILE A 168 -8.68 -13.28 -1.17
N MET A 169 -8.89 -12.24 -1.99
CA MET A 169 -10.21 -11.65 -2.19
C MET A 169 -11.22 -12.64 -2.78
N GLU A 170 -10.82 -13.37 -3.80
CA GLU A 170 -11.70 -14.37 -4.43
C GLU A 170 -11.97 -15.57 -3.53
N SER A 171 -10.99 -16.01 -2.73
CA SER A 171 -11.17 -17.14 -1.81
C SER A 171 -12.24 -16.87 -0.75
N SER A 172 -12.43 -15.60 -0.36
CA SER A 172 -13.48 -15.21 0.59
C SER A 172 -14.91 -15.40 0.02
N HIS A 173 -15.04 -15.54 -1.30
CA HIS A 173 -16.31 -15.73 -2.00
C HIS A 173 -16.52 -17.17 -2.49
N ILE A 174 -15.59 -18.08 -2.23
CA ILE A 174 -15.70 -19.48 -2.62
C ILE A 174 -16.87 -20.12 -1.87
N ARG A 175 -17.77 -20.75 -2.64
CA ARG A 175 -18.82 -21.61 -2.12
C ARG A 175 -18.50 -23.05 -2.49
N VAL A 176 -18.34 -23.90 -1.47
CA VAL A 176 -18.13 -25.32 -1.69
C VAL A 176 -19.46 -26.05 -1.52
N MET A 177 -19.90 -26.71 -2.58
CA MET A 177 -21.05 -27.61 -2.53
C MET A 177 -20.57 -29.05 -2.39
N ARG A 178 -21.02 -29.69 -1.35
CA ARG A 178 -20.78 -31.12 -1.16
C ARG A 178 -21.96 -31.90 -1.73
N VAL A 179 -21.66 -32.84 -2.61
CA VAL A 179 -22.65 -33.80 -3.14
C VAL A 179 -22.38 -35.14 -2.49
N ALA A 180 -23.37 -35.73 -1.86
CA ALA A 180 -23.34 -36.93 -1.04
C ALA A 180 -23.00 -36.69 0.45
N ASP A 181 -23.29 -37.68 1.27
CA ASP A 181 -23.12 -37.63 2.72
C ASP A 181 -21.70 -38.00 3.14
N ASN A 182 -21.36 -37.74 4.40
CA ASN A 182 -20.09 -38.14 4.98
C ASN A 182 -19.92 -39.66 4.99
N MET A 183 -18.70 -40.14 4.77
CA MET A 183 -18.36 -41.52 5.05
C MET A 183 -18.52 -41.76 6.55
N ARG A 184 -19.19 -42.84 6.90
CA ARG A 184 -19.37 -43.22 8.32
C ARG A 184 -18.04 -43.62 8.94
N ASN A 185 -17.80 -43.18 10.16
CA ASN A 185 -16.64 -43.54 10.97
C ASN A 185 -15.29 -43.06 10.39
N VAL A 186 -15.27 -42.05 9.56
CA VAL A 186 -14.03 -41.41 9.09
C VAL A 186 -13.84 -40.07 9.83
N ALA A 187 -12.71 -39.91 10.52
CA ALA A 187 -12.47 -38.81 11.45
C ALA A 187 -12.37 -37.42 10.75
N VAL A 188 -12.18 -37.39 9.45
CA VAL A 188 -11.97 -36.16 8.67
C VAL A 188 -13.16 -35.76 7.78
N THR A 189 -14.32 -36.36 7.98
CA THR A 189 -15.54 -36.08 7.20
C THR A 189 -16.65 -35.45 8.04
#